data_e33cd5508d1c6df354d83f10aff20964
#
_entry.id   e33cd5508d1c6df354d83f10aff20964
#
_cell.length_a   1.000
_cell.length_b   1.000
_cell.length_c   1.000
_cell.angle_alpha   90.00
_cell.angle_beta   90.00
_cell.angle_gamma   90.00
#
_symmetry.space_group_name_H-M   'P 1'
#
loop_
_entity.id
_entity.type
_entity.pdbx_description
1 polymer ?
#
loop_
_entity_poly.entity_id
_entity_poly.type
_entity_poly.pdbx_seq_one_letter_code
_entity_poly.pdbx_strand_id
1 'polypeptide(L)'
;MLRSFLASLALLILIIPSLLFAADDLAILESVVAARQRAQPELQNYLASIETSLIEEIMARLNEELPPDVKPPPTPLINKFWQRKGGNLVYASNAQMTPYVEKVVQQVSANLAIELNEMLLPTERAGQRRKLVKGAKITESEVALADKMIHHLEITFAQPTDLGQAFYTDGLRLPQKQINALVFDVDVATGTVNELSIVTEDKLQLIVEIRYIEVADGHIPERFKVTSPDGKVDDLFEIQFSTIDGFLLPSRMLRTIRRPGLQEDLEVKFKDYRINQPIPVDIQDRLNGK
;
A
#
# COMPACT_ATOMS: atom_id res chain seq x y z
N MET A 1 36.63 21.39 -65.69
CA MET A 1 37.08 20.49 -64.62
C MET A 1 36.74 21.09 -63.28
N LEU A 2 35.51 21.07 -62.87
CA LEU A 2 35.08 21.66 -61.64
C LEU A 2 33.68 21.09 -61.26
N ARG A 3 33.56 19.77 -61.08
CA ARG A 3 32.30 19.12 -60.72
C ARG A 3 32.46 17.83 -59.91
N SER A 4 33.51 17.67 -59.14
CA SER A 4 33.75 16.42 -58.39
C SER A 4 34.12 16.60 -56.93
N PHE A 5 33.82 17.73 -56.29
CA PHE A 5 34.20 17.98 -54.89
C PHE A 5 33.05 18.28 -53.92
N LEU A 6 31.80 18.04 -54.32
CA LEU A 6 30.62 18.36 -53.52
C LEU A 6 29.78 17.14 -53.08
N ALA A 7 30.32 15.91 -53.25
CA ALA A 7 29.56 14.69 -52.92
C ALA A 7 30.06 13.92 -51.70
N SER A 8 30.98 14.45 -50.90
CA SER A 8 31.54 13.73 -49.73
C SER A 8 31.33 14.41 -48.39
N LEU A 9 30.40 15.37 -48.27
CA LEU A 9 30.16 16.10 -47.03
C LEU A 9 28.75 15.91 -46.47
N ALA A 10 28.06 14.85 -46.81
CA ALA A 10 26.67 14.67 -46.44
C ALA A 10 26.40 13.34 -45.73
N LEU A 11 27.35 12.71 -45.05
CA LEU A 11 27.05 11.53 -44.25
C LEU A 11 27.96 11.44 -42.98
N LEU A 12 28.16 12.58 -42.31
CA LEU A 12 28.49 12.59 -40.90
C LEU A 12 27.19 12.76 -40.13
N ILE A 13 26.27 11.80 -40.31
CA ILE A 13 25.16 11.64 -39.38
C ILE A 13 25.80 11.31 -38.03
N LEU A 14 25.79 12.32 -37.19
CA LEU A 14 25.99 12.22 -35.75
C LEU A 14 25.29 10.96 -35.21
N ILE A 15 26.05 9.90 -35.06
CA ILE A 15 25.81 8.96 -33.97
C ILE A 15 26.22 9.76 -32.72
N ILE A 16 25.30 10.59 -32.25
CA ILE A 16 25.33 11.00 -30.85
C ILE A 16 25.14 9.67 -30.14
N PRO A 17 26.15 9.14 -29.43
CA PRO A 17 25.86 8.12 -28.45
C PRO A 17 24.83 8.80 -27.56
N SER A 18 23.61 8.28 -27.56
CA SER A 18 22.69 8.52 -26.47
C SER A 18 23.52 8.17 -25.25
N LEU A 19 24.09 9.17 -24.60
CA LEU A 19 24.48 9.08 -23.22
C LEU A 19 23.18 8.69 -22.54
N LEU A 20 22.97 7.40 -22.43
CA LEU A 20 22.11 6.79 -21.44
C LEU A 20 22.58 7.38 -20.10
N PHE A 21 22.05 8.54 -19.75
CA PHE A 21 21.80 8.79 -18.38
C PHE A 21 21.03 7.55 -17.97
N ALA A 22 21.54 6.77 -17.04
CA ALA A 22 20.77 5.76 -16.36
C ALA A 22 19.61 6.55 -15.75
N ALA A 23 18.52 6.67 -16.51
CA ALA A 23 17.26 7.14 -15.99
C ALA A 23 17.00 6.22 -14.80
N ASP A 24 16.65 6.78 -13.65
CA ASP A 24 16.29 5.96 -12.50
C ASP A 24 15.18 5.04 -13.02
N ASP A 25 15.50 3.77 -13.25
CA ASP A 25 14.62 2.78 -13.88
C ASP A 25 13.23 2.70 -13.21
N LEU A 26 13.08 3.34 -12.05
CA LEU A 26 11.84 3.41 -11.27
C LEU A 26 11.31 4.85 -11.10
N ALA A 27 11.81 5.83 -11.86
CA ALA A 27 11.42 7.24 -11.72
C ALA A 27 9.90 7.44 -11.73
N ILE A 28 9.20 6.69 -12.59
CA ILE A 28 7.75 6.76 -12.69
C ILE A 28 7.05 6.30 -11.40
N LEU A 29 7.51 5.22 -10.77
CA LEU A 29 6.96 4.72 -9.50
C LEU A 29 7.30 5.65 -8.33
N GLU A 30 8.50 6.24 -8.32
CA GLU A 30 8.88 7.21 -7.30
C GLU A 30 8.07 8.52 -7.44
N SER A 31 7.65 8.89 -8.67
CA SER A 31 6.75 10.02 -8.88
C SER A 31 5.36 9.79 -8.28
N VAL A 32 4.85 8.55 -8.33
CA VAL A 32 3.59 8.14 -7.67
C VAL A 32 3.72 8.29 -6.15
N VAL A 33 4.83 7.81 -5.57
CA VAL A 33 5.09 7.96 -4.12
C VAL A 33 5.12 9.43 -3.73
N ALA A 34 5.80 10.28 -4.51
CA ALA A 34 5.88 11.71 -4.25
C ALA A 34 4.52 12.41 -4.40
N ALA A 35 3.69 12.02 -5.39
CA ALA A 35 2.34 12.57 -5.56
C ALA A 35 1.45 12.25 -4.34
N ARG A 36 1.48 11.01 -3.88
CA ARG A 36 0.73 10.56 -2.71
C ARG A 36 1.10 11.31 -1.43
N GLN A 37 2.38 11.61 -1.24
CA GLN A 37 2.85 12.35 -0.07
C GLN A 37 2.33 13.80 -0.03
N ARG A 38 1.89 14.35 -1.16
CA ARG A 38 1.29 15.70 -1.22
C ARG A 38 -0.18 15.75 -0.81
N ALA A 39 -0.88 14.60 -0.83
CA ALA A 39 -2.30 14.56 -0.49
C ALA A 39 -2.55 15.04 0.94
N GLN A 40 -3.48 15.98 1.11
CA GLN A 40 -3.87 16.58 2.39
C GLN A 40 -2.67 17.05 3.24
N PRO A 41 -1.84 18.00 2.79
CA PRO A 41 -0.56 18.34 3.41
C PRO A 41 -0.69 18.85 4.85
N GLU A 42 -1.82 19.47 5.19
CA GLU A 42 -2.12 20.01 6.53
C GLU A 42 -2.48 18.91 7.57
N LEU A 43 -2.79 17.69 7.13
CA LEU A 43 -3.05 16.57 8.03
C LEU A 43 -1.73 16.02 8.56
N GLN A 44 -1.40 16.30 9.82
CA GLN A 44 -0.15 15.88 10.44
C GLN A 44 -0.28 14.58 11.25
N ASN A 45 -1.37 14.46 11.99
CA ASN A 45 -1.69 13.26 12.75
C ASN A 45 -3.18 13.15 13.03
N TYR A 46 -3.62 11.96 13.37
CA TYR A 46 -4.93 11.73 13.97
C TYR A 46 -4.92 10.56 14.95
N LEU A 47 -5.85 10.61 15.88
CA LEU A 47 -6.24 9.51 16.75
C LEU A 47 -7.69 9.16 16.45
N ALA A 48 -8.03 7.88 16.35
CA ALA A 48 -9.39 7.39 16.14
C ALA A 48 -9.66 6.17 17.02
N SER A 49 -10.88 6.06 17.54
CA SER A 49 -11.39 4.83 18.15
C SER A 49 -11.78 3.83 17.07
N ILE A 50 -11.54 2.55 17.32
CA ILE A 50 -11.84 1.45 16.40
C ILE A 50 -12.96 0.58 16.96
N GLU A 51 -13.98 0.32 16.14
CA GLU A 51 -15.01 -0.68 16.39
C GLU A 51 -14.96 -1.76 15.31
N THR A 52 -14.90 -3.02 15.72
CA THR A 52 -14.92 -4.19 14.83
C THR A 52 -15.35 -5.44 15.56
N SER A 53 -16.10 -6.34 14.91
CA SER A 53 -16.46 -7.66 15.45
C SER A 53 -15.24 -8.54 15.72
N LEU A 54 -14.12 -8.28 15.04
CA LEU A 54 -12.87 -9.01 15.25
C LEU A 54 -12.42 -9.00 16.71
N ILE A 55 -12.63 -7.89 17.44
CA ILE A 55 -12.28 -7.81 18.86
C ILE A 55 -13.13 -8.79 19.68
N GLU A 56 -14.44 -8.81 19.42
CA GLU A 56 -15.37 -9.70 20.11
C GLU A 56 -15.07 -11.18 19.82
N GLU A 57 -14.78 -11.51 18.57
CA GLU A 57 -14.41 -12.86 18.14
C GLU A 57 -13.09 -13.34 18.78
N ILE A 58 -12.07 -12.46 18.85
CA ILE A 58 -10.81 -12.77 19.51
C ILE A 58 -11.03 -12.98 21.02
N MET A 59 -11.82 -12.11 21.63
CA MET A 59 -12.14 -12.23 23.07
C MET A 59 -12.93 -13.49 23.38
N ALA A 60 -13.93 -13.85 22.56
CA ALA A 60 -14.68 -15.08 22.73
C ALA A 60 -13.77 -16.31 22.72
N ARG A 61 -12.89 -16.41 21.74
CA ARG A 61 -11.90 -17.52 21.66
C ARG A 61 -10.96 -17.55 22.88
N LEU A 62 -10.45 -16.40 23.29
CA LEU A 62 -9.56 -16.34 24.46
C LEU A 62 -10.28 -16.64 25.77
N ASN A 63 -11.57 -16.31 25.87
CA ASN A 63 -12.40 -16.63 27.04
C ASN A 63 -12.65 -18.13 27.17
N GLU A 64 -12.74 -18.88 26.08
CA GLU A 64 -12.83 -20.34 26.08
C GLU A 64 -11.58 -21.00 26.66
N GLU A 65 -10.43 -20.33 26.58
CA GLU A 65 -9.16 -20.80 27.13
C GLU A 65 -9.01 -20.50 28.66
N LEU A 66 -9.91 -19.67 29.23
CA LEU A 66 -9.83 -19.32 30.65
C LEU A 66 -10.33 -20.43 31.54
N PRO A 67 -9.74 -20.62 32.76
CA PRO A 67 -10.28 -21.50 33.77
C PRO A 67 -11.72 -21.09 34.12
N PRO A 68 -12.60 -22.05 34.49
CA PRO A 68 -14.02 -21.79 34.75
C PRO A 68 -14.32 -20.79 35.86
N ASP A 69 -13.38 -20.62 36.77
CA ASP A 69 -13.46 -19.72 37.96
C ASP A 69 -12.89 -18.32 37.68
N VAL A 70 -12.29 -18.10 36.50
CA VAL A 70 -11.71 -16.81 36.13
C VAL A 70 -12.73 -15.98 35.37
N LYS A 71 -13.06 -14.78 35.90
CA LYS A 71 -13.94 -13.84 35.21
C LYS A 71 -13.22 -13.23 33.99
N PRO A 72 -13.85 -13.26 32.81
CA PRO A 72 -13.29 -12.58 31.65
C PRO A 72 -13.02 -11.10 31.91
N PRO A 73 -11.89 -10.57 31.42
CA PRO A 73 -11.60 -9.13 31.52
C PRO A 73 -12.57 -8.32 30.64
N PRO A 74 -12.75 -7.03 30.92
CA PRO A 74 -13.57 -6.16 30.08
C PRO A 74 -12.95 -6.01 28.69
N THR A 75 -13.82 -5.80 27.68
CA THR A 75 -13.40 -5.54 26.30
C THR A 75 -12.50 -4.30 26.23
N PRO A 76 -11.30 -4.40 25.68
CA PRO A 76 -10.41 -3.25 25.53
C PRO A 76 -10.96 -2.26 24.48
N LEU A 77 -10.83 -0.96 24.76
CA LEU A 77 -11.06 0.08 23.76
C LEU A 77 -9.80 0.21 22.90
N ILE A 78 -9.92 -0.13 21.65
CA ILE A 78 -8.81 -0.09 20.71
C ILE A 78 -8.82 1.25 19.96
N ASN A 79 -7.65 1.85 19.88
CA ASN A 79 -7.42 3.09 19.15
C ASN A 79 -6.34 2.91 18.11
N LYS A 80 -6.44 3.69 17.01
CA LYS A 80 -5.42 3.86 16.01
C LYS A 80 -4.90 5.29 16.08
N PHE A 81 -3.60 5.40 16.24
CA PHE A 81 -2.85 6.64 16.05
C PHE A 81 -2.12 6.58 14.70
N TRP A 82 -2.17 7.64 13.94
CA TRP A 82 -1.43 7.83 12.70
C TRP A 82 -0.72 9.17 12.71
N GLN A 83 0.48 9.22 12.14
CA GLN A 83 1.20 10.46 11.88
C GLN A 83 1.90 10.43 10.52
N ARG A 84 1.97 11.59 9.87
CA ARG A 84 2.56 11.73 8.53
C ARG A 84 4.03 11.33 8.47
N LYS A 85 4.78 11.63 9.51
CA LYS A 85 6.21 11.31 9.62
C LYS A 85 6.41 10.30 10.74
N GLY A 86 6.39 9.02 10.45
CA GLY A 86 6.76 8.03 11.43
C GLY A 86 5.72 6.98 11.83
N GLY A 87 4.79 6.67 10.91
CA GLY A 87 4.01 5.46 11.02
C GLY A 87 2.72 5.54 11.83
N ASN A 88 2.22 4.38 12.20
CA ASN A 88 0.96 4.21 12.91
C ASN A 88 1.12 3.26 14.10
N LEU A 89 0.20 3.38 15.05
CA LEU A 89 0.13 2.56 16.24
C LEU A 89 -1.32 2.17 16.51
N VAL A 90 -1.56 0.88 16.77
CA VAL A 90 -2.83 0.39 17.30
C VAL A 90 -2.61 -0.02 18.76
N TYR A 91 -3.44 0.46 19.68
CA TYR A 91 -3.24 0.25 21.12
C TYR A 91 -4.57 0.24 21.89
N ALA A 92 -4.56 -0.35 23.08
CA ALA A 92 -5.67 -0.28 24.03
C ALA A 92 -5.52 0.93 24.97
N SER A 93 -6.60 1.70 25.18
CA SER A 93 -6.58 2.91 26.01
C SER A 93 -7.19 2.78 27.40
N ASN A 94 -8.08 1.80 27.64
CA ASN A 94 -8.87 1.68 28.87
C ASN A 94 -8.52 0.46 29.73
N ALA A 95 -7.50 -0.30 29.34
CA ALA A 95 -7.15 -1.54 30.04
C ALA A 95 -5.68 -1.53 30.47
N GLN A 96 -5.43 -2.09 31.67
CA GLN A 96 -4.06 -2.45 31.99
C GLN A 96 -3.54 -3.48 31.00
N MET A 97 -2.32 -3.31 30.54
CA MET A 97 -1.66 -4.26 29.63
C MET A 97 -1.36 -5.55 30.37
N THR A 98 -2.37 -6.39 30.48
CA THR A 98 -2.22 -7.78 30.90
C THR A 98 -1.81 -8.63 29.70
N PRO A 99 -1.21 -9.81 29.88
CA PRO A 99 -0.89 -10.72 28.77
C PRO A 99 -2.09 -11.04 27.88
N TYR A 100 -3.29 -11.07 28.46
CA TYR A 100 -4.54 -11.24 27.72
C TYR A 100 -4.84 -10.06 26.78
N VAL A 101 -4.84 -8.84 27.33
CA VAL A 101 -5.09 -7.61 26.55
C VAL A 101 -4.02 -7.44 25.47
N GLU A 102 -2.76 -7.71 25.81
CA GLU A 102 -1.65 -7.67 24.86
C GLU A 102 -1.89 -8.61 23.66
N LYS A 103 -2.32 -9.86 23.92
CA LYS A 103 -2.67 -10.83 22.87
C LYS A 103 -3.82 -10.33 21.98
N VAL A 104 -4.88 -9.71 22.55
CA VAL A 104 -5.97 -9.09 21.80
C VAL A 104 -5.44 -7.97 20.90
N VAL A 105 -4.71 -7.01 21.48
CA VAL A 105 -4.14 -5.87 20.76
C VAL A 105 -3.23 -6.35 19.63
N GLN A 106 -2.38 -7.33 19.87
CA GLN A 106 -1.45 -7.88 18.88
C GLN A 106 -2.18 -8.51 17.68
N GLN A 107 -3.23 -9.30 17.93
CA GLN A 107 -4.03 -9.92 16.88
C GLN A 107 -4.84 -8.88 16.09
N VAL A 108 -5.40 -7.87 16.77
CA VAL A 108 -6.13 -6.77 16.12
C VAL A 108 -5.16 -5.91 15.30
N SER A 109 -4.00 -5.56 15.85
CA SER A 109 -3.00 -4.73 15.19
C SER A 109 -2.53 -5.33 13.86
N ALA A 110 -2.31 -6.64 13.80
CA ALA A 110 -1.93 -7.33 12.57
C ALA A 110 -2.95 -7.13 11.42
N ASN A 111 -4.21 -6.84 11.75
CA ASN A 111 -5.28 -6.59 10.79
C ASN A 111 -5.57 -5.10 10.55
N LEU A 112 -5.28 -4.23 11.51
CA LEU A 112 -5.71 -2.83 11.52
C LEU A 112 -4.56 -1.81 11.41
N ALA A 113 -3.32 -2.23 11.58
CA ALA A 113 -2.15 -1.37 11.39
C ALA A 113 -1.89 -1.05 9.90
N ILE A 114 -2.82 -1.43 9.02
CA ILE A 114 -2.70 -1.22 7.59
C ILE A 114 -2.73 0.28 7.31
N GLU A 115 -1.67 0.78 6.72
CA GLU A 115 -1.59 2.10 6.14
C GLU A 115 -2.06 2.04 4.69
N LEU A 116 -3.24 2.56 4.42
CA LEU A 116 -3.86 2.51 3.10
C LEU A 116 -2.98 3.14 2.04
N ASN A 117 -2.41 4.28 2.38
CA ASN A 117 -1.51 5.00 1.48
C ASN A 117 -0.17 4.27 1.26
N GLU A 118 0.20 3.34 2.13
CA GLU A 118 1.46 2.58 2.06
C GLU A 118 1.25 1.14 1.60
N MET A 119 0.01 0.72 1.29
CA MET A 119 -0.26 -0.64 0.82
C MET A 119 0.45 -0.97 -0.49
N LEU A 120 0.57 0.01 -1.39
CA LEU A 120 1.32 -0.08 -2.63
C LEU A 120 2.48 0.91 -2.59
N LEU A 121 3.64 0.51 -3.06
CA LEU A 121 4.87 1.33 -3.13
C LEU A 121 5.21 2.01 -1.79
N PRO A 122 5.47 1.26 -0.70
CA PRO A 122 5.77 1.84 0.60
C PRO A 122 6.94 2.83 0.52
N THR A 123 6.76 4.02 1.09
CA THR A 123 7.72 5.13 0.98
C THR A 123 9.12 4.74 1.50
N GLU A 124 9.17 4.09 2.66
CA GLU A 124 10.43 3.70 3.30
C GLU A 124 11.18 2.57 2.56
N ARG A 125 10.54 1.96 1.56
CA ARG A 125 11.10 0.82 0.81
C ARG A 125 11.73 1.20 -0.54
N ALA A 126 11.84 2.48 -0.88
CA ALA A 126 12.45 2.94 -2.14
C ALA A 126 13.85 2.35 -2.38
N GLY A 127 14.73 2.35 -1.37
CA GLY A 127 16.06 1.76 -1.48
C GLY A 127 16.04 0.23 -1.71
N GLN A 128 15.06 -0.48 -1.17
CA GLN A 128 14.88 -1.91 -1.39
C GLN A 128 14.36 -2.17 -2.81
N ARG A 129 13.40 -1.39 -3.32
CA ARG A 129 12.94 -1.47 -4.72
C ARG A 129 14.09 -1.37 -5.70
N ARG A 130 14.92 -0.33 -5.56
CA ARG A 130 16.10 -0.13 -6.44
C ARG A 130 17.10 -1.30 -6.39
N LYS A 131 17.27 -1.93 -5.21
CA LYS A 131 18.15 -3.12 -5.10
C LYS A 131 17.56 -4.34 -5.81
N LEU A 132 16.26 -4.56 -5.66
CA LEU A 132 15.58 -5.72 -6.24
C LEU A 132 15.53 -5.67 -7.77
N VAL A 133 15.35 -4.49 -8.37
CA VAL A 133 15.31 -4.35 -9.83
C VAL A 133 16.68 -4.33 -10.47
N LYS A 134 17.76 -4.29 -9.69
CA LYS A 134 19.12 -4.33 -10.23
C LYS A 134 19.35 -5.64 -10.95
N GLY A 135 19.43 -5.58 -12.29
CA GLY A 135 19.58 -6.76 -13.15
C GLY A 135 18.24 -7.35 -13.63
N ALA A 136 17.09 -6.78 -13.26
CA ALA A 136 15.83 -7.03 -13.91
C ALA A 136 15.78 -6.37 -15.30
N LYS A 137 14.97 -6.90 -16.19
CA LYS A 137 14.62 -6.21 -17.44
C LYS A 137 13.45 -5.28 -17.14
N ILE A 138 13.64 -3.99 -17.41
CA ILE A 138 12.60 -2.98 -17.27
C ILE A 138 12.23 -2.48 -18.65
N THR A 139 10.95 -2.47 -18.99
CA THR A 139 10.40 -1.92 -20.23
C THR A 139 9.29 -0.94 -19.88
N GLU A 140 9.33 0.23 -20.52
CA GLU A 140 8.30 1.26 -20.40
C GLU A 140 7.69 1.52 -21.77
N SER A 141 6.37 1.67 -21.80
CA SER A 141 5.62 2.08 -22.98
C SER A 141 4.46 2.96 -22.59
N GLU A 142 4.00 3.81 -23.51
CA GLU A 142 2.85 4.67 -23.30
C GLU A 142 1.65 4.13 -24.09
N VAL A 143 0.50 4.08 -23.43
CA VAL A 143 -0.76 3.64 -24.03
C VAL A 143 -1.79 4.74 -23.85
N ALA A 144 -2.36 5.21 -24.95
CA ALA A 144 -3.49 6.14 -24.91
C ALA A 144 -4.77 5.35 -24.55
N LEU A 145 -5.38 5.69 -23.41
CA LEU A 145 -6.64 5.11 -22.96
C LEU A 145 -7.68 6.22 -22.82
N ALA A 146 -8.63 6.27 -23.76
CA ALA A 146 -9.61 7.36 -23.89
C ALA A 146 -8.91 8.73 -24.00
N ASP A 147 -9.02 9.58 -22.98
CA ASP A 147 -8.44 10.92 -22.88
C ASP A 147 -7.19 10.99 -22.01
N LYS A 148 -6.68 9.82 -21.58
CA LYS A 148 -5.52 9.71 -20.66
C LYS A 148 -4.35 9.00 -21.33
N MET A 149 -3.15 9.40 -20.92
CA MET A 149 -1.92 8.68 -21.22
C MET A 149 -1.53 7.83 -20.03
N ILE A 150 -1.50 6.52 -20.21
CA ILE A 150 -1.09 5.55 -19.19
C ILE A 150 0.30 5.06 -19.52
N HIS A 151 1.19 5.14 -18.56
CA HIS A 151 2.52 4.56 -18.64
C HIS A 151 2.47 3.11 -18.15
N HIS A 152 2.81 2.20 -19.02
CA HIS A 152 2.90 0.77 -18.75
C HIS A 152 4.35 0.42 -18.46
N LEU A 153 4.63 0.14 -17.19
CA LEU A 153 5.97 -0.22 -16.70
C LEU A 153 6.02 -1.70 -16.35
N GLU A 154 6.76 -2.48 -17.13
CA GLU A 154 7.00 -3.91 -16.89
C GLU A 154 8.38 -4.12 -16.28
N ILE A 155 8.44 -4.87 -15.17
CA ILE A 155 9.65 -5.31 -14.48
C ILE A 155 9.68 -6.84 -14.52
N THR A 156 10.58 -7.41 -15.32
CA THR A 156 10.78 -8.86 -15.44
C THR A 156 12.08 -9.25 -14.73
N PHE A 157 11.98 -10.08 -13.69
CA PHE A 157 13.13 -10.55 -12.92
C PHE A 157 13.84 -11.68 -13.66
N ALA A 158 15.19 -11.68 -13.65
CA ALA A 158 15.98 -12.74 -14.28
C ALA A 158 15.77 -14.12 -13.65
N GLN A 159 15.39 -14.14 -12.38
CA GLN A 159 15.00 -15.31 -11.59
C GLN A 159 13.83 -14.94 -10.69
N PRO A 160 12.98 -15.92 -10.29
CA PRO A 160 11.94 -15.67 -9.31
C PRO A 160 12.50 -14.98 -8.07
N THR A 161 11.88 -13.89 -7.66
CA THR A 161 12.44 -12.98 -6.65
C THR A 161 11.44 -12.75 -5.52
N ASP A 162 11.91 -12.84 -4.28
CA ASP A 162 11.15 -12.39 -3.11
C ASP A 162 11.20 -10.87 -3.02
N LEU A 163 10.03 -10.24 -3.10
CA LEU A 163 9.92 -8.78 -3.09
C LEU A 163 10.01 -8.16 -1.69
N GLY A 164 9.84 -8.95 -0.62
CA GLY A 164 10.00 -8.52 0.77
C GLY A 164 9.26 -7.21 1.10
N GLN A 165 8.02 -7.05 0.68
CA GLN A 165 7.19 -5.85 0.87
C GLN A 165 7.73 -4.57 0.19
N ALA A 166 8.63 -4.68 -0.79
CA ALA A 166 9.21 -3.49 -1.43
C ALA A 166 8.22 -2.76 -2.35
N PHE A 167 7.33 -3.49 -3.02
CA PHE A 167 6.36 -2.98 -3.97
C PHE A 167 4.93 -2.94 -3.42
N TYR A 168 4.60 -3.82 -2.50
CA TYR A 168 3.31 -3.87 -1.80
C TYR A 168 3.49 -4.48 -0.40
N THR A 169 2.62 -4.10 0.52
CA THR A 169 2.68 -4.58 1.90
C THR A 169 1.77 -5.77 2.13
N ASP A 170 1.93 -6.43 3.28
CA ASP A 170 1.05 -7.51 3.73
C ASP A 170 -0.42 -7.07 3.89
N GLY A 171 -0.68 -5.76 3.87
CA GLY A 171 -2.04 -5.21 3.87
C GLY A 171 -2.89 -5.72 2.73
N LEU A 172 -2.32 -5.93 1.54
CA LEU A 172 -3.00 -6.51 0.38
C LEU A 172 -3.19 -8.03 0.49
N ARG A 173 -2.54 -8.68 1.47
CA ARG A 173 -2.60 -10.13 1.67
C ARG A 173 -2.36 -10.95 0.40
N LEU A 174 -1.51 -10.43 -0.48
CA LEU A 174 -1.12 -11.17 -1.68
C LEU A 174 -0.35 -12.43 -1.28
N PRO A 175 -0.46 -13.52 -2.06
CA PRO A 175 0.35 -14.70 -1.81
C PRO A 175 1.84 -14.33 -1.78
N GLN A 176 2.51 -14.59 -0.67
CA GLN A 176 3.96 -14.43 -0.56
C GLN A 176 4.63 -15.57 -1.32
N LYS A 177 4.92 -15.31 -2.58
CA LYS A 177 5.58 -16.23 -3.48
C LYS A 177 6.71 -15.50 -4.18
N GLN A 178 7.61 -16.27 -4.74
CA GLN A 178 8.62 -15.79 -5.65
C GLN A 178 7.94 -15.17 -6.89
N ILE A 179 8.31 -13.95 -7.27
CA ILE A 179 7.69 -13.17 -8.34
C ILE A 179 8.59 -13.18 -9.56
N ASN A 180 8.02 -13.48 -10.72
CA ASN A 180 8.68 -13.42 -12.03
C ASN A 180 8.58 -12.05 -12.67
N ALA A 181 7.41 -11.41 -12.57
CA ALA A 181 7.19 -10.11 -13.18
C ALA A 181 6.17 -9.26 -12.42
N LEU A 182 6.33 -7.94 -12.53
CA LEU A 182 5.39 -6.92 -12.13
C LEU A 182 5.09 -6.03 -13.33
N VAL A 183 3.83 -5.65 -13.49
CA VAL A 183 3.41 -4.67 -14.48
C VAL A 183 2.56 -3.60 -13.80
N PHE A 184 2.95 -2.34 -13.95
CA PHE A 184 2.23 -1.21 -13.39
C PHE A 184 1.64 -0.36 -14.50
N ASP A 185 0.36 -0.08 -14.43
CA ASP A 185 -0.32 0.94 -15.23
C ASP A 185 -0.43 2.23 -14.42
N VAL A 186 0.36 3.23 -14.82
CA VAL A 186 0.51 4.49 -14.09
C VAL A 186 -0.09 5.65 -14.87
N ASP A 187 -1.02 6.36 -14.26
CA ASP A 187 -1.46 7.68 -14.71
C ASP A 187 -0.52 8.75 -14.12
N VAL A 188 0.43 9.21 -14.90
CA VAL A 188 1.43 10.19 -14.44
C VAL A 188 0.81 11.56 -14.18
N ALA A 189 -0.27 11.91 -14.87
CA ALA A 189 -0.95 13.20 -14.68
C ALA A 189 -1.54 13.31 -13.27
N THR A 190 -2.08 12.21 -12.75
CA THR A 190 -2.65 12.14 -11.40
C THR A 190 -1.66 11.61 -10.35
N GLY A 191 -0.58 10.96 -10.79
CA GLY A 191 0.36 10.27 -9.91
C GLY A 191 -0.25 9.04 -9.24
N THR A 192 -1.06 8.26 -9.99
CA THR A 192 -1.75 7.08 -9.45
C THR A 192 -1.38 5.82 -10.22
N VAL A 193 -1.40 4.67 -9.55
CA VAL A 193 -1.33 3.35 -10.17
C VAL A 193 -2.75 2.82 -10.33
N ASN A 194 -3.21 2.66 -11.55
CA ASN A 194 -4.57 2.17 -11.80
C ASN A 194 -4.65 0.64 -11.68
N GLU A 195 -3.59 -0.04 -12.10
CA GLU A 195 -3.49 -1.49 -12.06
C GLU A 195 -2.06 -1.94 -11.73
N LEU A 196 -1.95 -3.02 -10.97
CA LEU A 196 -0.73 -3.78 -10.79
C LEU A 196 -1.00 -5.24 -11.16
N SER A 197 -0.37 -5.74 -12.20
CA SER A 197 -0.34 -7.17 -12.51
C SER A 197 0.91 -7.83 -11.92
N ILE A 198 0.73 -9.02 -11.32
CA ILE A 198 1.77 -9.80 -10.66
C ILE A 198 1.81 -11.20 -11.27
N VAL A 199 2.97 -11.65 -11.71
CA VAL A 199 3.18 -13.02 -12.19
C VAL A 199 4.11 -13.74 -11.23
N THR A 200 3.62 -14.78 -10.57
CA THR A 200 4.39 -15.60 -9.62
C THR A 200 5.21 -16.67 -10.32
N GLU A 201 6.14 -17.32 -9.61
CA GLU A 201 6.96 -18.43 -10.12
C GLU A 201 6.12 -19.59 -10.67
N ASP A 202 5.04 -19.94 -10.00
CA ASP A 202 4.09 -20.98 -10.43
C ASP A 202 3.08 -20.48 -11.49
N LYS A 203 3.35 -19.33 -12.11
CA LYS A 203 2.55 -18.70 -13.17
C LYS A 203 1.14 -18.30 -12.74
N LEU A 204 0.88 -18.20 -11.45
CA LEU A 204 -0.32 -17.53 -10.97
C LEU A 204 -0.24 -16.08 -11.39
N GLN A 205 -1.26 -15.59 -12.08
CA GLN A 205 -1.42 -14.19 -12.40
C GLN A 205 -2.43 -13.58 -11.41
N LEU A 206 -2.05 -12.45 -10.82
CA LEU A 206 -2.94 -11.64 -9.99
C LEU A 206 -3.03 -10.26 -10.59
N ILE A 207 -4.22 -9.69 -10.58
CA ILE A 207 -4.51 -8.33 -11.03
C ILE A 207 -5.04 -7.57 -9.82
N VAL A 208 -4.40 -6.46 -9.51
CA VAL A 208 -4.79 -5.53 -8.44
C VAL A 208 -5.27 -4.25 -9.10
N GLU A 209 -6.58 -4.06 -9.18
CA GLU A 209 -7.21 -2.80 -9.61
C GLU A 209 -7.31 -1.84 -8.44
N ILE A 210 -6.95 -0.57 -8.66
CA ILE A 210 -6.96 0.45 -7.61
C ILE A 210 -7.86 1.60 -8.05
N ARG A 211 -8.76 2.02 -7.15
CA ARG A 211 -9.55 3.24 -7.31
C ARG A 211 -9.13 4.28 -6.30
N TYR A 212 -9.24 5.53 -6.70
CA TYR A 212 -8.83 6.68 -5.91
C TYR A 212 -9.97 7.67 -5.77
N ILE A 213 -9.95 8.39 -4.67
CA ILE A 213 -10.75 9.59 -4.44
C ILE A 213 -9.83 10.80 -4.51
N GLU A 214 -10.28 11.83 -5.20
CA GLU A 214 -9.58 13.11 -5.27
C GLU A 214 -9.72 13.87 -3.95
N VAL A 215 -8.63 14.44 -3.50
CA VAL A 215 -8.53 15.28 -2.30
C VAL A 215 -7.73 16.54 -2.60
N ALA A 216 -7.67 17.47 -1.66
CA ALA A 216 -6.76 18.60 -1.79
C ALA A 216 -5.33 18.11 -2.01
N ASP A 217 -4.73 18.58 -3.10
CA ASP A 217 -3.35 18.34 -3.54
C ASP A 217 -3.00 16.86 -3.85
N GLY A 218 -3.98 16.02 -4.21
CA GLY A 218 -3.68 14.67 -4.65
C GLY A 218 -4.83 13.67 -4.66
N HIS A 219 -4.47 12.40 -4.54
CA HIS A 219 -5.39 11.29 -4.60
C HIS A 219 -5.11 10.31 -3.46
N ILE A 220 -6.17 9.75 -2.88
CA ILE A 220 -6.10 8.73 -1.82
C ILE A 220 -6.75 7.46 -2.36
N PRO A 221 -6.12 6.27 -2.21
CA PRO A 221 -6.75 5.03 -2.61
C PRO A 221 -7.98 4.75 -1.74
N GLU A 222 -9.11 4.43 -2.38
CA GLU A 222 -10.36 4.06 -1.70
C GLU A 222 -10.69 2.57 -1.84
N ARG A 223 -10.14 1.91 -2.89
CA ARG A 223 -10.47 0.53 -3.17
C ARG A 223 -9.31 -0.18 -3.84
N PHE A 224 -9.06 -1.40 -3.37
CA PHE A 224 -8.19 -2.38 -4.02
C PHE A 224 -9.02 -3.63 -4.30
N LYS A 225 -9.05 -4.07 -5.54
CA LYS A 225 -9.65 -5.34 -5.94
C LYS A 225 -8.58 -6.25 -6.50
N VAL A 226 -8.44 -7.45 -5.90
CA VAL A 226 -7.45 -8.45 -6.33
C VAL A 226 -8.19 -9.61 -6.95
N THR A 227 -7.90 -9.90 -8.20
CA THR A 227 -8.51 -11.00 -8.95
C THR A 227 -7.45 -11.90 -9.57
N SER A 228 -7.84 -13.12 -9.92
CA SER A 228 -7.09 -14.00 -10.80
C SER A 228 -7.93 -14.35 -12.04
N PRO A 229 -7.31 -14.54 -13.24
CA PRO A 229 -8.04 -14.87 -14.46
C PRO A 229 -8.86 -16.17 -14.39
N ASP A 230 -8.46 -17.10 -13.52
CA ASP A 230 -9.18 -18.35 -13.27
C ASP A 230 -10.32 -18.22 -12.24
N GLY A 231 -10.57 -17.01 -11.74
CA GLY A 231 -11.65 -16.70 -10.79
C GLY A 231 -11.46 -17.28 -9.39
N LYS A 232 -10.30 -17.86 -9.06
CA LYS A 232 -10.04 -18.43 -7.74
C LYS A 232 -9.69 -17.39 -6.68
N VAL A 233 -9.27 -16.21 -7.09
CA VAL A 233 -9.02 -15.07 -6.22
C VAL A 233 -9.97 -13.96 -6.57
N ASP A 234 -10.76 -13.50 -5.61
CA ASP A 234 -11.67 -12.35 -5.72
C ASP A 234 -11.72 -11.65 -4.36
N ASP A 235 -10.68 -10.85 -4.09
CA ASP A 235 -10.57 -10.12 -2.83
C ASP A 235 -10.94 -8.65 -3.06
N LEU A 236 -11.59 -8.08 -2.08
CA LEU A 236 -11.94 -6.67 -2.06
C LEU A 236 -11.46 -6.03 -0.76
N PHE A 237 -10.82 -4.89 -0.90
CA PHE A 237 -10.51 -3.99 0.18
C PHE A 237 -11.08 -2.61 -0.19
N GLU A 238 -12.02 -2.09 0.61
CA GLU A 238 -12.71 -0.84 0.35
C GLU A 238 -12.74 0.05 1.58
N ILE A 239 -12.57 1.35 1.38
CA ILE A 239 -12.59 2.35 2.42
C ILE A 239 -13.64 3.39 2.08
N GLN A 240 -14.51 3.64 3.02
CA GLN A 240 -15.43 4.78 3.01
C GLN A 240 -14.79 5.89 3.82
N PHE A 241 -14.88 7.10 3.29
CA PHE A 241 -14.34 8.29 3.93
C PHE A 241 -15.45 9.20 4.40
N SER A 242 -15.15 10.02 5.40
CA SER A 242 -15.98 11.13 5.85
C SER A 242 -15.12 12.38 6.00
N THR A 243 -15.69 13.54 5.70
CA THR A 243 -15.01 14.82 5.95
C THR A 243 -15.17 15.18 7.42
N ILE A 244 -14.04 15.30 8.12
CA ILE A 244 -13.97 15.65 9.54
C ILE A 244 -12.97 16.80 9.69
N ASP A 245 -13.39 17.93 10.20
CA ASP A 245 -12.57 19.14 10.34
C ASP A 245 -11.84 19.56 9.05
N GLY A 246 -12.49 19.36 7.90
CA GLY A 246 -11.93 19.69 6.57
C GLY A 246 -11.02 18.61 5.96
N PHE A 247 -10.71 17.54 6.68
CA PHE A 247 -9.92 16.40 6.17
C PHE A 247 -10.81 15.22 5.80
N LEU A 248 -10.42 14.53 4.74
CA LEU A 248 -11.05 13.28 4.34
C LEU A 248 -10.38 12.12 5.09
N LEU A 249 -11.10 11.54 6.05
CA LEU A 249 -10.60 10.48 6.94
C LEU A 249 -11.41 9.20 6.78
N PRO A 250 -10.81 8.00 6.95
CA PRO A 250 -11.51 6.73 6.92
C PRO A 250 -12.66 6.73 7.93
N SER A 251 -13.87 6.43 7.53
CA SER A 251 -15.01 6.21 8.45
C SER A 251 -15.34 4.73 8.59
N ARG A 252 -15.08 3.96 7.54
CA ARG A 252 -15.34 2.52 7.50
C ARG A 252 -14.35 1.84 6.55
N MET A 253 -13.88 0.68 6.94
CA MET A 253 -13.06 -0.20 6.10
C MET A 253 -13.75 -1.55 6.00
N LEU A 254 -13.86 -2.06 4.78
CA LEU A 254 -14.36 -3.38 4.46
C LEU A 254 -13.25 -4.18 3.80
N ARG A 255 -13.06 -5.41 4.25
CA ARG A 255 -12.19 -6.38 3.59
C ARG A 255 -12.92 -7.69 3.42
N THR A 256 -12.97 -8.15 2.18
CA THR A 256 -13.53 -9.43 1.81
C THR A 256 -12.44 -10.25 1.12
N ILE A 257 -12.15 -11.44 1.61
CA ILE A 257 -11.20 -12.36 0.99
C ILE A 257 -11.98 -13.59 0.51
N ARG A 258 -11.83 -13.92 -0.76
CA ARG A 258 -12.44 -15.10 -1.39
C ARG A 258 -11.39 -15.85 -2.17
N ARG A 259 -10.82 -16.87 -1.53
CA ARG A 259 -9.78 -17.76 -2.09
C ARG A 259 -10.05 -19.20 -1.70
N PRO A 260 -9.55 -20.18 -2.44
CA PRO A 260 -9.63 -21.59 -2.03
C PRO A 260 -9.06 -21.77 -0.61
N GLY A 261 -9.89 -22.27 0.30
CA GLY A 261 -9.50 -22.52 1.69
C GLY A 261 -9.39 -21.29 2.59
N LEU A 262 -9.70 -20.07 2.08
CA LEU A 262 -9.70 -18.85 2.87
C LEU A 262 -10.88 -17.96 2.49
N GLN A 263 -11.80 -17.78 3.43
CA GLN A 263 -12.90 -16.82 3.33
C GLN A 263 -12.89 -15.95 4.58
N GLU A 264 -12.85 -14.64 4.39
CA GLU A 264 -12.80 -13.68 5.48
C GLU A 264 -13.65 -12.45 5.12
N ASP A 265 -14.47 -12.00 6.06
CA ASP A 265 -15.13 -10.71 6.02
C ASP A 265 -14.72 -9.93 7.27
N LEU A 266 -14.20 -8.74 7.06
CA LEU A 266 -13.80 -7.85 8.13
C LEU A 266 -14.42 -6.48 7.89
N GLU A 267 -15.12 -5.98 8.89
CA GLU A 267 -15.58 -4.59 8.95
C GLU A 267 -14.92 -3.87 10.12
N VAL A 268 -14.44 -2.67 9.83
CA VAL A 268 -13.85 -1.77 10.83
C VAL A 268 -14.47 -0.40 10.69
N LYS A 269 -14.94 0.17 11.79
CA LYS A 269 -15.45 1.55 11.89
C LYS A 269 -14.47 2.40 12.66
N PHE A 270 -14.25 3.62 12.17
CA PHE A 270 -13.40 4.61 12.82
C PHE A 270 -14.26 5.74 13.33
N LYS A 271 -14.08 6.11 14.59
CA LYS A 271 -14.88 7.12 15.31
C LYS A 271 -14.01 8.01 16.18
N ASP A 272 -14.62 9.04 16.75
CA ASP A 272 -14.03 9.90 17.80
C ASP A 272 -12.67 10.48 17.39
N TYR A 273 -12.59 10.98 16.17
CA TYR A 273 -11.37 11.54 15.64
C TYR A 273 -10.87 12.73 16.43
N ARG A 274 -9.56 12.74 16.70
CA ARG A 274 -8.80 13.88 17.22
C ARG A 274 -7.69 14.16 16.21
N ILE A 275 -7.76 15.33 15.58
CA ILE A 275 -6.92 15.67 14.42
C ILE A 275 -5.92 16.72 14.82
N ASN A 276 -4.66 16.57 14.37
CA ASN A 276 -3.58 17.54 14.57
C ASN A 276 -3.37 17.95 16.05
N GLN A 277 -3.65 17.01 16.96
CA GLN A 277 -3.44 17.25 18.38
C GLN A 277 -1.98 16.93 18.78
N PRO A 278 -1.47 17.54 19.86
CA PRO A 278 -0.19 17.13 20.44
C PRO A 278 -0.19 15.63 20.75
N ILE A 279 0.90 14.95 20.39
CA ILE A 279 1.02 13.51 20.59
C ILE A 279 1.19 13.24 22.09
N PRO A 280 0.33 12.43 22.74
CA PRO A 280 0.51 12.02 24.11
C PRO A 280 1.87 11.33 24.34
N VAL A 281 2.48 11.58 25.50
CA VAL A 281 3.84 11.08 25.79
C VAL A 281 3.92 9.55 25.73
N ASP A 282 2.90 8.86 26.22
CA ASP A 282 2.80 7.40 26.20
C ASP A 282 2.73 6.83 24.77
N ILE A 283 2.08 7.54 23.85
CA ILE A 283 2.06 7.19 22.42
C ILE A 283 3.44 7.42 21.79
N GLN A 284 4.06 8.56 22.11
CA GLN A 284 5.38 8.88 21.59
C GLN A 284 6.45 7.87 22.06
N ASP A 285 6.38 7.43 23.33
CA ASP A 285 7.28 6.42 23.87
C ASP A 285 7.12 5.07 23.15
N ARG A 286 5.87 4.65 22.90
CA ARG A 286 5.58 3.41 22.16
C ARG A 286 6.03 3.48 20.69
N LEU A 287 5.88 4.61 20.01
CA LEU A 287 6.38 4.81 18.65
C LEU A 287 7.91 4.74 18.59
N ASN A 288 8.59 5.15 19.66
CA ASN A 288 10.05 5.10 19.79
C ASN A 288 10.58 3.75 20.33
N GLY A 289 9.72 2.76 20.54
CA GLY A 289 10.11 1.44 21.01
C GLY A 289 10.54 1.41 22.49
N LYS A 290 10.03 2.34 23.30
CA LYS A 290 10.30 2.45 24.73
C LYS A 290 9.18 1.83 25.58
#